data_fbbfaf873f20d0c6f8903c7c1dabb1cd
#
_entry.id   fbbfaf873f20d0c6f8903c7c1dabb1cd
#
_cell.length_a   1.000
_cell.length_b   1.000
_cell.length_c   1.000
_cell.angle_alpha   90.00
_cell.angle_beta   90.00
_cell.angle_gamma   90.00
#
_symmetry.space_group_name_H-M   'P 1'
#
loop_
_entity.id
_entity.type
_entity.pdbx_description
1 polymer ?
#
loop_
_entity_poly.entity_id
_entity_poly.type
_entity_poly.pdbx_seq_one_letter_code
_entity_poly.pdbx_strand_id
1 'polypeptide(L)'
;MKICLVRNDKMGDMILTLPVVQGLKQANQDCKIDIVCSKKNQKICKNYKSINKIFLLQNKFYQVLKIISKLRNEDYDYIFTFSPGIFSILISIFSKSKIKSLLIFKSRYKNNYMSKFFDRILGKIFFTHCLIIDRQLRYSKKIPIHQTEIMMELVTKSGLSYNNTAEIKNELGFNKIEISSKKLCLIHLSSKWINKYFSEENFINLLDNLKNLKINIVMTTDGTSKNVFYEIFKKYEIITNEEFENLKSINNVLILDQLNFDNWTSIINSSTYVITPECGCTHIASLSETKLCVIYDSDNVPGMIAEEYAPWKKKYTKLFSNNQNLEKELISFIS
;
A
#
# COMPACT_ATOMS: atom_id res chain seq x y z
N MET A 1 12.56 22.26 -12.05
CA MET A 1 12.11 21.03 -12.73
C MET A 1 10.74 20.62 -12.21
N LYS A 2 9.84 20.13 -13.09
CA LYS A 2 8.46 19.77 -12.73
C LYS A 2 8.15 18.33 -13.15
N ILE A 3 7.73 17.52 -12.20
CA ILE A 3 7.49 16.07 -12.38
C ILE A 3 6.05 15.75 -12.04
N CYS A 4 5.38 14.97 -12.87
CA CYS A 4 4.07 14.40 -12.57
C CYS A 4 4.17 12.88 -12.43
N LEU A 5 3.66 12.34 -11.32
CA LEU A 5 3.55 10.91 -11.08
C LEU A 5 2.10 10.48 -11.21
N VAL A 6 1.83 9.45 -11.99
CA VAL A 6 0.48 8.87 -12.16
C VAL A 6 0.42 7.55 -11.41
N ARG A 7 -0.26 7.57 -10.23
CA ARG A 7 -0.43 6.42 -9.34
C ARG A 7 -1.84 6.39 -8.77
N ASN A 8 -2.76 5.74 -9.45
CA ASN A 8 -4.20 5.78 -9.15
C ASN A 8 -4.80 4.44 -8.69
N ASP A 9 -3.99 3.50 -8.28
CA ASP A 9 -4.39 2.18 -7.77
C ASP A 9 -4.70 2.18 -6.26
N LYS A 10 -4.15 1.27 -5.49
CA LYS A 10 -4.47 1.12 -4.07
C LYS A 10 -3.60 2.00 -3.16
N MET A 11 -3.99 2.10 -1.88
CA MET A 11 -3.27 2.85 -0.85
C MET A 11 -1.84 2.34 -0.63
N GLY A 12 -1.66 1.02 -0.50
CA GLY A 12 -0.34 0.42 -0.32
C GLY A 12 0.61 0.74 -1.47
N ASP A 13 0.12 0.70 -2.70
CA ASP A 13 0.89 1.07 -3.89
C ASP A 13 1.35 2.54 -3.85
N MET A 14 0.51 3.45 -3.32
CA MET A 14 0.90 4.84 -3.14
C MET A 14 1.99 4.98 -2.08
N ILE A 15 1.89 4.28 -0.95
CA ILE A 15 2.92 4.30 0.09
C ILE A 15 4.25 3.82 -0.47
N LEU A 16 4.26 2.75 -1.27
CA LEU A 16 5.46 2.26 -1.95
C LEU A 16 6.00 3.23 -3.02
N THR A 17 5.23 4.24 -3.42
CA THR A 17 5.67 5.31 -4.31
C THR A 17 6.33 6.48 -3.56
N LEU A 18 6.04 6.66 -2.26
CA LEU A 18 6.61 7.76 -1.48
C LEU A 18 8.15 7.75 -1.41
N PRO A 19 8.85 6.59 -1.31
CA PRO A 19 10.31 6.56 -1.40
C PRO A 19 10.85 7.13 -2.71
N VAL A 20 10.11 6.94 -3.81
CA VAL A 20 10.47 7.52 -5.12
C VAL A 20 10.32 9.04 -5.08
N VAL A 21 9.21 9.55 -4.51
CA VAL A 21 9.01 10.99 -4.30
C VAL A 21 10.14 11.57 -3.46
N GLN A 22 10.46 10.92 -2.35
CA GLN A 22 11.51 11.37 -1.43
C GLN A 22 12.89 11.32 -2.10
N GLY A 23 13.21 10.24 -2.82
CA GLY A 23 14.48 10.09 -3.53
C GLY A 23 14.66 11.13 -4.62
N LEU A 24 13.60 11.45 -5.36
CA LEU A 24 13.61 12.53 -6.36
C LEU A 24 13.81 13.90 -5.72
N LYS A 25 13.16 14.18 -4.59
CA LYS A 25 13.32 15.43 -3.85
C LYS A 25 14.73 15.61 -3.29
N GLN A 26 15.32 14.55 -2.76
CA GLN A 26 16.68 14.60 -2.21
C GLN A 26 17.74 14.78 -3.28
N ALA A 27 17.57 14.17 -4.45
CA ALA A 27 18.49 14.31 -5.56
C ALA A 27 18.30 15.63 -6.33
N ASN A 28 17.12 16.26 -6.25
CA ASN A 28 16.74 17.44 -7.01
C ASN A 28 15.93 18.39 -6.12
N GLN A 29 16.59 19.16 -5.27
CA GLN A 29 15.96 19.96 -4.19
C GLN A 29 14.82 20.88 -4.67
N ASP A 30 14.99 21.54 -5.82
CA ASP A 30 14.02 22.49 -6.38
C ASP A 30 12.92 21.83 -7.24
N CYS A 31 12.87 20.50 -7.32
CA CYS A 31 11.85 19.86 -8.12
C CYS A 31 10.46 19.98 -7.47
N LYS A 32 9.45 20.27 -8.28
CA LYS A 32 8.03 20.21 -7.89
C LYS A 32 7.46 18.88 -8.35
N ILE A 33 6.89 18.12 -7.42
CA ILE A 33 6.31 16.81 -7.71
C ILE A 33 4.80 16.89 -7.52
N ASP A 34 4.07 16.69 -8.61
CA ASP A 34 2.62 16.61 -8.62
C ASP A 34 2.18 15.16 -8.80
N ILE A 35 1.02 14.80 -8.25
CA ILE A 35 0.50 13.44 -8.33
C ILE A 35 -0.92 13.39 -8.89
N VAL A 36 -1.14 12.48 -9.85
CA VAL A 36 -2.48 12.01 -10.24
C VAL A 36 -2.80 10.76 -9.43
N CYS A 37 -3.80 10.84 -8.56
CA CYS A 37 -4.17 9.78 -7.62
C CYS A 37 -5.65 9.42 -7.69
N SER A 38 -6.04 8.29 -7.08
CA SER A 38 -7.43 7.87 -6.91
C SER A 38 -8.02 8.37 -5.59
N LYS A 39 -9.34 8.27 -5.41
CA LYS A 39 -10.00 8.54 -4.13
C LYS A 39 -9.46 7.63 -3.01
N LYS A 40 -9.05 6.39 -3.35
CA LYS A 40 -8.57 5.40 -2.38
C LYS A 40 -7.21 5.75 -1.76
N ASN A 41 -6.35 6.44 -2.51
CA ASN A 41 -5.00 6.79 -2.06
C ASN A 41 -4.76 8.31 -1.87
N GLN A 42 -5.81 9.13 -2.08
CA GLN A 42 -5.74 10.59 -1.95
C GLN A 42 -5.28 11.06 -0.56
N LYS A 43 -5.74 10.40 0.51
CA LYS A 43 -5.37 10.80 1.88
C LYS A 43 -3.87 10.66 2.15
N ILE A 44 -3.24 9.63 1.59
CA ILE A 44 -1.78 9.48 1.64
C ILE A 44 -1.09 10.67 0.97
N CYS A 45 -1.56 11.06 -0.22
CA CYS A 45 -0.97 12.18 -0.95
C CYS A 45 -1.15 13.52 -0.22
N LYS A 46 -2.34 13.77 0.35
CA LYS A 46 -2.66 15.04 1.04
C LYS A 46 -1.78 15.29 2.26
N ASN A 47 -1.43 14.23 2.95
CA ASN A 47 -0.65 14.32 4.19
C ASN A 47 0.86 14.30 3.94
N TYR A 48 1.32 14.11 2.70
CA TYR A 48 2.74 14.02 2.37
C TYR A 48 3.29 15.35 1.84
N LYS A 49 4.07 16.07 2.65
CA LYS A 49 4.55 17.43 2.39
C LYS A 49 5.38 17.60 1.12
N SER A 50 6.06 16.54 0.68
CA SER A 50 6.88 16.58 -0.54
C SER A 50 6.06 16.57 -1.84
N ILE A 51 4.74 16.38 -1.77
CA ILE A 51 3.82 16.47 -2.91
C ILE A 51 3.31 17.91 -3.03
N ASN A 52 3.48 18.52 -4.23
CA ASN A 52 3.11 19.90 -4.46
C ASN A 52 1.63 20.06 -4.84
N LYS A 53 1.15 19.33 -5.87
CA LYS A 53 -0.26 19.33 -6.30
C LYS A 53 -0.80 17.93 -6.43
N ILE A 54 -2.12 17.80 -6.20
CA ILE A 54 -2.83 16.52 -6.29
C ILE A 54 -3.97 16.66 -7.29
N PHE A 55 -4.01 15.77 -8.28
CA PHE A 55 -5.08 15.65 -9.26
C PHE A 55 -5.86 14.36 -9.00
N LEU A 56 -7.11 14.49 -8.60
CA LEU A 56 -7.95 13.35 -8.27
C LEU A 56 -8.56 12.74 -9.53
N LEU A 57 -8.15 11.54 -9.88
CA LEU A 57 -8.72 10.74 -10.94
C LEU A 57 -9.88 9.89 -10.41
N GLN A 58 -11.07 10.16 -10.91
CA GLN A 58 -12.23 9.29 -10.78
C GLN A 58 -12.43 8.56 -12.11
N ASN A 59 -12.91 7.33 -12.08
CA ASN A 59 -13.07 6.48 -13.28
C ASN A 59 -14.24 6.92 -14.17
N LYS A 60 -14.26 8.21 -14.55
CA LYS A 60 -15.27 8.80 -15.46
C LYS A 60 -14.53 9.53 -16.58
N PHE A 61 -14.90 9.26 -17.83
CA PHE A 61 -14.19 9.78 -19.01
C PHE A 61 -14.07 11.31 -19.03
N TYR A 62 -15.14 12.04 -18.70
CA TYR A 62 -15.12 13.52 -18.68
C TYR A 62 -14.09 14.07 -17.67
N GLN A 63 -13.83 13.34 -16.59
CA GLN A 63 -12.81 13.74 -15.61
C GLN A 63 -11.39 13.50 -16.10
N VAL A 64 -11.18 12.46 -16.91
CA VAL A 64 -9.90 12.24 -17.61
C VAL A 64 -9.59 13.46 -18.48
N LEU A 65 -10.55 13.93 -19.30
CA LEU A 65 -10.38 15.13 -20.13
C LEU A 65 -10.07 16.38 -19.29
N LYS A 66 -10.77 16.56 -18.17
CA LYS A 66 -10.52 17.69 -17.25
C LYS A 66 -9.11 17.64 -16.63
N ILE A 67 -8.63 16.45 -16.30
CA ILE A 67 -7.27 16.27 -15.77
C ILE A 67 -6.25 16.55 -16.87
N ILE A 68 -6.44 16.03 -18.08
CA ILE A 68 -5.57 16.28 -19.24
C ILE A 68 -5.44 17.80 -19.47
N SER A 69 -6.57 18.52 -19.51
CA SER A 69 -6.55 19.98 -19.66
C SER A 69 -5.73 20.68 -18.57
N LYS A 70 -5.92 20.27 -17.30
CA LYS A 70 -5.14 20.83 -16.18
C LYS A 70 -3.65 20.55 -16.32
N LEU A 71 -3.28 19.30 -16.63
CA LEU A 71 -1.88 18.89 -16.75
C LEU A 71 -1.18 19.54 -17.96
N ARG A 72 -1.91 19.83 -19.03
CA ARG A 72 -1.36 20.56 -20.21
C ARG A 72 -0.91 21.98 -19.87
N ASN A 73 -1.57 22.62 -18.90
CA ASN A 73 -1.24 23.98 -18.46
C ASN A 73 -0.04 24.04 -17.49
N GLU A 74 0.46 22.86 -17.05
CA GLU A 74 1.51 22.79 -16.02
C GLU A 74 2.94 22.67 -16.59
N ASP A 75 3.10 22.39 -17.90
CA ASP A 75 4.41 22.24 -18.58
C ASP A 75 5.40 21.34 -17.83
N TYR A 76 5.09 20.05 -17.74
CA TYR A 76 5.95 19.09 -17.06
C TYR A 76 7.23 18.79 -17.84
N ASP A 77 8.35 18.67 -17.12
CA ASP A 77 9.58 18.09 -17.67
C ASP A 77 9.43 16.58 -17.82
N TYR A 78 8.82 15.91 -16.80
CA TYR A 78 8.65 14.46 -16.75
C TYR A 78 7.22 14.06 -16.33
N ILE A 79 6.69 13.03 -16.99
CA ILE A 79 5.49 12.30 -16.54
C ILE A 79 5.86 10.82 -16.39
N PHE A 80 5.70 10.28 -15.19
CA PHE A 80 5.89 8.86 -14.88
C PHE A 80 4.54 8.18 -14.63
N THR A 81 4.21 7.16 -15.43
CA THR A 81 3.00 6.35 -15.27
C THR A 81 3.36 5.04 -14.59
N PHE A 82 3.16 4.97 -13.27
CA PHE A 82 3.43 3.77 -12.46
C PHE A 82 2.24 2.81 -12.38
N SER A 83 1.02 3.30 -12.63
CA SER A 83 -0.20 2.50 -12.70
C SER A 83 -0.72 2.45 -14.13
N PRO A 84 -0.36 1.46 -14.95
CA PRO A 84 -0.68 1.42 -16.37
C PRO A 84 -2.13 0.99 -16.65
N GLY A 85 -3.10 1.68 -16.08
CA GLY A 85 -4.51 1.58 -16.45
C GLY A 85 -4.83 2.45 -17.69
N ILE A 86 -5.91 2.15 -18.41
CA ILE A 86 -6.27 2.87 -19.64
C ILE A 86 -6.37 4.39 -19.42
N PHE A 87 -7.01 4.84 -18.36
CA PHE A 87 -7.14 6.28 -18.06
C PHE A 87 -5.80 6.92 -17.71
N SER A 88 -4.92 6.22 -16.99
CA SER A 88 -3.57 6.70 -16.68
C SER A 88 -2.74 6.87 -17.94
N ILE A 89 -2.83 5.91 -18.86
CA ILE A 89 -2.15 5.95 -20.16
C ILE A 89 -2.67 7.11 -21.00
N LEU A 90 -3.98 7.29 -21.12
CA LEU A 90 -4.59 8.41 -21.86
C LEU A 90 -4.18 9.76 -21.27
N ILE A 91 -4.20 9.91 -19.94
CA ILE A 91 -3.75 11.13 -19.27
C ILE A 91 -2.30 11.43 -19.64
N SER A 92 -1.42 10.45 -19.58
CA SER A 92 0.01 10.65 -19.86
C SER A 92 0.27 10.95 -21.35
N ILE A 93 -0.44 10.28 -22.26
CA ILE A 93 -0.31 10.53 -23.71
C ILE A 93 -0.70 11.96 -24.05
N PHE A 94 -1.87 12.41 -23.59
CA PHE A 94 -2.45 13.70 -24.00
C PHE A 94 -2.02 14.87 -23.14
N SER A 95 -1.33 14.66 -22.03
CA SER A 95 -0.71 15.75 -21.25
C SER A 95 0.57 16.26 -21.94
N LYS A 96 0.93 17.53 -21.66
CA LYS A 96 2.15 18.13 -22.16
C LYS A 96 3.33 17.78 -21.25
N SER A 97 4.39 17.20 -21.82
CA SER A 97 5.63 16.89 -21.11
C SER A 97 6.76 16.65 -22.09
N LYS A 98 8.00 16.97 -21.68
CA LYS A 98 9.21 16.71 -22.47
C LYS A 98 9.51 15.20 -22.54
N ILE A 99 9.42 14.52 -21.40
CA ILE A 99 9.71 13.08 -21.26
C ILE A 99 8.50 12.39 -20.63
N LYS A 100 8.04 11.33 -21.27
CA LYS A 100 6.95 10.46 -20.81
C LYS A 100 7.46 9.06 -20.60
N SER A 101 7.24 8.50 -19.41
CA SER A 101 7.75 7.20 -19.02
C SER A 101 6.62 6.29 -18.50
N LEU A 102 6.60 5.05 -18.93
CA LEU A 102 5.55 4.08 -18.64
C LEU A 102 6.12 2.80 -18.06
N LEU A 103 5.52 2.34 -16.94
CA LEU A 103 5.78 1.04 -16.34
C LEU A 103 4.71 0.04 -16.78
N ILE A 104 5.08 -1.13 -17.31
CA ILE A 104 4.18 -2.19 -17.76
C ILE A 104 4.57 -3.51 -17.08
N PHE A 105 3.57 -4.23 -16.54
CA PHE A 105 3.75 -5.59 -16.03
C PHE A 105 3.23 -6.62 -17.03
N LYS A 106 4.08 -7.51 -17.50
CA LYS A 106 3.77 -8.51 -18.55
C LYS A 106 2.66 -9.49 -18.11
N SER A 107 2.62 -9.87 -16.84
CA SER A 107 1.63 -10.81 -16.28
C SER A 107 0.19 -10.29 -16.29
N ARG A 108 -0.01 -8.96 -16.33
CA ARG A 108 -1.33 -8.34 -16.34
C ARG A 108 -2.18 -8.69 -17.57
N TYR A 109 -1.56 -9.26 -18.59
CA TYR A 109 -2.14 -9.44 -19.93
C TYR A 109 -2.33 -10.90 -20.34
N LYS A 110 -2.27 -11.85 -19.41
CA LYS A 110 -2.30 -13.29 -19.73
C LYS A 110 -3.48 -13.72 -20.62
N ASN A 111 -4.61 -13.03 -20.56
CA ASN A 111 -5.87 -13.45 -21.19
C ASN A 111 -6.41 -12.51 -22.29
N ASN A 112 -5.71 -11.44 -22.68
CA ASN A 112 -6.25 -10.51 -23.68
C ASN A 112 -5.18 -10.05 -24.68
N TYR A 113 -5.15 -10.72 -25.86
CA TYR A 113 -4.18 -10.45 -26.93
C TYR A 113 -4.25 -9.01 -27.45
N MET A 114 -5.44 -8.42 -27.53
CA MET A 114 -5.67 -7.06 -28.03
C MET A 114 -5.10 -6.01 -27.08
N SER A 115 -5.28 -6.16 -25.76
CA SER A 115 -4.71 -5.20 -24.80
C SER A 115 -3.19 -5.27 -24.75
N LYS A 116 -2.59 -6.46 -24.93
CA LYS A 116 -1.13 -6.62 -25.03
C LYS A 116 -0.55 -5.87 -26.21
N PHE A 117 -1.22 -5.96 -27.35
CA PHE A 117 -0.78 -5.32 -28.58
C PHE A 117 -0.90 -3.80 -28.49
N PHE A 118 -2.05 -3.30 -28.03
CA PHE A 118 -2.30 -1.85 -27.86
C PHE A 118 -1.32 -1.22 -26.90
N ASP A 119 -1.11 -1.79 -25.73
CA ASP A 119 -0.22 -1.21 -24.71
C ASP A 119 1.24 -1.19 -25.15
N ARG A 120 1.70 -2.24 -25.86
CA ARG A 120 3.07 -2.29 -26.39
C ARG A 120 3.30 -1.29 -27.52
N ILE A 121 2.36 -1.17 -28.44
CA ILE A 121 2.45 -0.21 -29.57
C ILE A 121 2.28 1.21 -29.04
N LEU A 122 1.24 1.49 -28.25
CA LEU A 122 1.04 2.80 -27.64
C LEU A 122 2.22 3.20 -26.75
N GLY A 123 2.78 2.24 -25.99
CA GLY A 123 3.98 2.47 -25.17
C GLY A 123 5.18 2.88 -26.00
N LYS A 124 5.40 2.27 -27.17
CA LYS A 124 6.53 2.61 -28.05
C LYS A 124 6.35 3.91 -28.84
N ILE A 125 5.11 4.24 -29.20
CA ILE A 125 4.83 5.42 -30.05
C ILE A 125 4.73 6.70 -29.19
N PHE A 126 4.09 6.64 -28.02
CA PHE A 126 3.72 7.80 -27.23
C PHE A 126 4.57 8.03 -25.98
N PHE A 127 5.43 7.06 -25.61
CA PHE A 127 6.28 7.18 -24.44
C PHE A 127 7.77 7.19 -24.84
N THR A 128 8.52 8.09 -24.25
CA THR A 128 9.97 8.21 -24.43
C THR A 128 10.69 6.99 -23.86
N HIS A 129 10.23 6.54 -22.70
CA HIS A 129 10.76 5.35 -22.02
C HIS A 129 9.63 4.41 -21.61
N CYS A 130 9.80 3.13 -21.88
CA CYS A 130 8.89 2.08 -21.46
C CYS A 130 9.69 0.98 -20.75
N LEU A 131 9.33 0.69 -19.49
CA LEU A 131 9.91 -0.40 -18.72
C LEU A 131 8.90 -1.54 -18.61
N ILE A 132 9.22 -2.66 -19.28
CA ILE A 132 8.36 -3.86 -19.26
C ILE A 132 8.93 -4.85 -18.26
N ILE A 133 8.13 -5.19 -17.24
CA ILE A 133 8.51 -6.08 -16.16
C ILE A 133 7.92 -7.47 -16.39
N ASP A 134 8.79 -8.44 -16.54
CA ASP A 134 8.47 -9.86 -16.44
C ASP A 134 8.84 -10.32 -14.99
N ARG A 135 7.85 -10.41 -14.13
CA ARG A 135 8.04 -10.72 -12.71
C ARG A 135 8.71 -12.08 -12.50
N GLN A 136 8.24 -13.11 -13.18
CA GLN A 136 8.78 -14.47 -13.02
C GLN A 136 10.23 -14.55 -13.49
N LEU A 137 10.54 -13.92 -14.64
CA LEU A 137 11.90 -13.87 -15.16
C LEU A 137 12.84 -13.10 -14.21
N ARG A 138 12.38 -11.98 -13.64
CA ARG A 138 13.18 -11.22 -12.67
C ARG A 138 13.44 -12.01 -11.39
N TYR A 139 12.42 -12.65 -10.86
CA TYR A 139 12.53 -13.46 -9.65
C TYR A 139 13.51 -14.62 -9.85
N SER A 140 13.40 -15.38 -10.97
CA SER A 140 14.30 -16.50 -11.27
C SER A 140 15.75 -16.06 -11.47
N LYS A 141 15.98 -14.85 -11.97
CA LYS A 141 17.31 -14.27 -12.17
C LYS A 141 17.83 -13.45 -10.98
N LYS A 142 17.10 -13.43 -9.87
CA LYS A 142 17.43 -12.63 -8.67
C LYS A 142 17.63 -11.13 -8.97
N ILE A 143 16.91 -10.61 -9.96
CA ILE A 143 16.87 -9.17 -10.28
C ILE A 143 15.85 -8.51 -9.35
N PRO A 144 16.10 -7.31 -8.82
CA PRO A 144 15.16 -6.60 -7.95
C PRO A 144 13.74 -6.56 -8.54
N ILE A 145 12.77 -6.96 -7.75
CA ILE A 145 11.34 -6.97 -8.12
C ILE A 145 10.49 -6.09 -7.22
N HIS A 146 11.06 -5.51 -6.15
CA HIS A 146 10.33 -4.64 -5.25
C HIS A 146 9.72 -3.46 -5.99
N GLN A 147 8.44 -3.16 -5.74
CA GLN A 147 7.70 -2.11 -6.47
C GLN A 147 8.42 -0.77 -6.50
N THR A 148 8.99 -0.37 -5.37
CA THR A 148 9.76 0.87 -5.25
C THR A 148 11.00 0.86 -6.13
N GLU A 149 11.77 -0.24 -6.14
CA GLU A 149 12.99 -0.37 -6.95
C GLU A 149 12.69 -0.37 -8.45
N ILE A 150 11.59 -1.03 -8.84
CA ILE A 150 11.11 -1.03 -10.24
C ILE A 150 10.75 0.40 -10.69
N MET A 151 10.09 1.18 -9.83
CA MET A 151 9.76 2.57 -10.15
C MET A 151 11.04 3.44 -10.23
N MET A 152 11.99 3.24 -9.32
CA MET A 152 13.29 3.91 -9.35
C MET A 152 14.09 3.56 -10.61
N GLU A 153 14.05 2.30 -11.07
CA GLU A 153 14.66 1.87 -12.33
C GLU A 153 14.09 2.66 -13.53
N LEU A 154 12.76 2.86 -13.57
CA LEU A 154 12.15 3.67 -14.63
C LEU A 154 12.60 5.13 -14.56
N VAL A 155 12.72 5.70 -13.36
CA VAL A 155 13.23 7.06 -13.14
C VAL A 155 14.64 7.19 -13.68
N THR A 156 15.54 6.27 -13.34
CA THR A 156 16.95 6.27 -13.83
C THR A 156 17.02 6.10 -15.34
N LYS A 157 16.23 5.19 -15.92
CA LYS A 157 16.16 5.02 -17.38
C LYS A 157 15.68 6.27 -18.12
N SER A 158 14.96 7.13 -17.42
CA SER A 158 14.49 8.40 -17.98
C SER A 158 15.49 9.55 -17.81
N GLY A 159 16.70 9.27 -17.35
CA GLY A 159 17.79 10.24 -17.21
C GLY A 159 17.71 11.09 -15.93
N LEU A 160 16.88 10.71 -14.96
CA LEU A 160 16.82 11.39 -13.67
C LEU A 160 17.65 10.67 -12.60
N SER A 161 18.36 11.47 -11.81
CA SER A 161 18.99 11.00 -10.58
C SER A 161 17.95 10.88 -9.46
N TYR A 162 18.11 9.90 -8.58
CA TYR A 162 17.37 9.78 -7.34
C TYR A 162 18.29 9.27 -6.23
N ASN A 163 17.90 9.51 -4.99
CA ASN A 163 18.60 8.92 -3.85
C ASN A 163 18.00 7.54 -3.54
N ASN A 164 18.73 6.46 -3.81
CA ASN A 164 18.28 5.09 -3.60
C ASN A 164 18.21 4.68 -2.11
N THR A 165 18.82 5.46 -1.22
CA THR A 165 18.75 5.26 0.23
C THR A 165 17.58 6.00 0.87
N ALA A 166 16.74 6.67 0.07
CA ALA A 166 15.64 7.47 0.56
C ALA A 166 14.70 6.63 1.44
N GLU A 167 14.62 7.01 2.70
CA GLU A 167 13.62 6.50 3.64
C GLU A 167 12.39 7.40 3.60
N ILE A 168 11.22 6.81 3.81
CA ILE A 168 10.01 7.60 4.00
C ILE A 168 10.14 8.22 5.39
N LYS A 169 10.34 9.53 5.45
CA LYS A 169 10.17 10.25 6.71
C LYS A 169 8.71 10.17 7.10
N ASN A 170 8.43 10.09 8.40
CA ASN A 170 7.05 10.14 8.91
C ASN A 170 6.46 11.55 8.72
N GLU A 171 6.33 11.97 7.47
CA GLU A 171 5.72 13.25 7.08
C GLU A 171 4.19 13.16 7.01
N LEU A 172 3.64 11.94 7.18
CA LEU A 172 2.20 11.70 7.12
C LEU A 172 1.47 12.14 8.39
N GLY A 173 2.22 12.46 9.46
CA GLY A 173 1.66 13.05 10.68
C GLY A 173 0.60 12.18 11.36
N PHE A 174 0.79 10.86 11.36
CA PHE A 174 -0.13 9.96 12.06
C PHE A 174 -0.12 10.26 13.55
N ASN A 175 -1.28 10.58 14.09
CA ASN A 175 -1.43 10.83 15.51
C ASN A 175 -1.19 9.55 16.30
N LYS A 176 -0.70 9.69 17.54
CA LYS A 176 -0.76 8.63 18.56
C LYS A 176 -1.90 8.96 19.51
N ILE A 177 -2.58 7.92 19.98
CA ILE A 177 -3.64 8.03 20.98
C ILE A 177 -3.27 7.16 22.17
N GLU A 178 -3.48 7.69 23.37
CA GLU A 178 -3.22 7.00 24.63
C GLU A 178 -4.52 6.37 25.14
N ILE A 179 -4.83 5.17 24.67
CA ILE A 179 -6.06 4.44 25.01
C ILE A 179 -5.81 3.09 25.68
N SER A 180 -4.57 2.81 26.05
CA SER A 180 -4.22 1.55 26.72
C SER A 180 -3.00 1.73 27.61
N SER A 181 -3.10 1.33 28.87
CA SER A 181 -1.97 1.21 29.80
C SER A 181 -1.15 -0.08 29.58
N LYS A 182 -1.68 -1.04 28.82
CA LYS A 182 -1.03 -2.31 28.46
C LYS A 182 -0.54 -2.26 27.02
N LYS A 183 0.38 -3.19 26.67
CA LYS A 183 0.76 -3.41 25.28
C LYS A 183 -0.48 -3.70 24.44
N LEU A 184 -0.56 -3.08 23.28
CA LEU A 184 -1.68 -3.19 22.36
C LEU A 184 -1.25 -3.99 21.12
N CYS A 185 -1.99 -5.06 20.81
CA CYS A 185 -1.86 -5.82 19.57
C CYS A 185 -3.02 -5.50 18.63
N LEU A 186 -2.71 -4.97 17.46
CA LEU A 186 -3.69 -4.77 16.41
C LEU A 186 -3.64 -5.92 15.40
N ILE A 187 -4.81 -6.51 15.13
CA ILE A 187 -5.02 -7.51 14.08
C ILE A 187 -5.93 -6.90 13.02
N HIS A 188 -5.42 -6.74 11.79
CA HIS A 188 -6.27 -6.26 10.69
C HIS A 188 -7.06 -7.41 10.07
N LEU A 189 -8.38 -7.39 10.21
CA LEU A 189 -9.28 -8.41 9.67
C LEU A 189 -9.39 -8.27 8.15
N SER A 190 -9.10 -9.34 7.46
CA SER A 190 -9.28 -9.53 6.04
C SER A 190 -9.82 -10.94 5.83
N SER A 191 -10.64 -11.15 4.82
CA SER A 191 -11.19 -12.48 4.50
C SER A 191 -10.12 -13.57 4.32
N LYS A 192 -8.86 -13.20 4.09
CA LYS A 192 -7.73 -14.14 4.00
C LYS A 192 -7.55 -14.97 5.28
N TRP A 193 -7.82 -14.38 6.45
CA TRP A 193 -7.69 -15.09 7.73
C TRP A 193 -8.47 -16.39 7.75
N ILE A 194 -9.74 -16.34 7.34
CA ILE A 194 -10.64 -17.50 7.37
C ILE A 194 -10.58 -18.30 6.08
N ASN A 195 -10.46 -17.63 4.93
CA ASN A 195 -10.47 -18.33 3.65
C ASN A 195 -9.16 -19.05 3.34
N LYS A 196 -8.05 -18.71 4.02
CA LYS A 196 -6.72 -19.21 3.68
C LYS A 196 -5.85 -19.68 4.84
N TYR A 197 -6.01 -19.12 6.03
CA TYR A 197 -5.07 -19.36 7.13
C TYR A 197 -5.65 -20.24 8.23
N PHE A 198 -6.86 -19.94 8.68
CA PHE A 198 -7.51 -20.61 9.80
C PHE A 198 -8.98 -20.88 9.49
N SER A 199 -9.58 -21.91 10.13
CA SER A 199 -11.03 -21.91 10.35
C SER A 199 -11.40 -20.78 11.32
N GLU A 200 -12.67 -20.35 11.34
CA GLU A 200 -13.11 -19.30 12.28
C GLU A 200 -12.89 -19.73 13.74
N GLU A 201 -13.14 -20.99 14.05
CA GLU A 201 -12.89 -21.59 15.36
C GLU A 201 -11.40 -21.51 15.76
N ASN A 202 -10.50 -21.92 14.87
CA ASN A 202 -9.05 -21.85 15.14
C ASN A 202 -8.56 -20.39 15.27
N PHE A 203 -9.18 -19.47 14.56
CA PHE A 203 -8.85 -18.05 14.73
C PHE A 203 -9.33 -17.49 16.07
N ILE A 204 -10.51 -17.93 16.56
CA ILE A 204 -10.98 -17.62 17.90
C ILE A 204 -10.03 -18.19 18.97
N ASN A 205 -9.57 -19.43 18.81
CA ASN A 205 -8.61 -20.05 19.71
C ASN A 205 -7.28 -19.28 19.74
N LEU A 206 -6.80 -18.80 18.59
CA LEU A 206 -5.64 -17.92 18.52
C LEU A 206 -5.86 -16.63 19.34
N LEU A 207 -7.03 -15.97 19.21
CA LEU A 207 -7.34 -14.77 19.98
C LEU A 207 -7.38 -15.04 21.49
N ASP A 208 -7.96 -16.17 21.90
CA ASP A 208 -8.00 -16.55 23.31
C ASP A 208 -6.58 -16.86 23.85
N ASN A 209 -5.72 -17.52 23.07
CA ASN A 209 -4.31 -17.72 23.41
C ASN A 209 -3.53 -16.41 23.52
N LEU A 210 -3.74 -15.47 22.61
CA LEU A 210 -3.12 -14.14 22.66
C LEU A 210 -3.58 -13.33 23.89
N LYS A 211 -4.87 -13.45 24.27
CA LYS A 211 -5.42 -12.82 25.47
C LYS A 211 -4.72 -13.28 26.75
N ASN A 212 -4.32 -14.56 26.80
CA ASN A 212 -3.60 -15.12 27.96
C ASN A 212 -2.22 -14.46 28.18
N LEU A 213 -1.67 -13.76 27.19
CA LEU A 213 -0.44 -12.98 27.29
C LEU A 213 -0.60 -11.64 28.01
N LYS A 214 -1.80 -11.35 28.56
CA LYS A 214 -2.15 -10.12 29.30
C LYS A 214 -1.92 -8.84 28.48
N ILE A 215 -2.13 -8.90 27.17
CA ILE A 215 -2.14 -7.79 26.24
C ILE A 215 -3.57 -7.39 25.88
N ASN A 216 -3.77 -6.16 25.42
CA ASN A 216 -5.03 -5.75 24.82
C ASN A 216 -5.00 -6.04 23.32
N ILE A 217 -6.12 -6.49 22.77
CA ILE A 217 -6.25 -6.84 21.35
C ILE A 217 -7.30 -5.95 20.72
N VAL A 218 -6.96 -5.34 19.61
CA VAL A 218 -7.92 -4.65 18.76
C VAL A 218 -7.92 -5.28 17.37
N MET A 219 -9.10 -5.54 16.87
CA MET A 219 -9.29 -6.00 15.50
C MET A 219 -9.86 -4.84 14.67
N THR A 220 -9.22 -4.49 13.56
CA THR A 220 -9.73 -3.45 12.66
C THR A 220 -10.26 -4.06 11.37
N THR A 221 -11.37 -3.53 10.85
CA THR A 221 -11.96 -3.99 9.59
C THR A 221 -12.53 -2.82 8.76
N ASP A 222 -12.58 -3.01 7.45
CA ASP A 222 -13.25 -2.09 6.51
C ASP A 222 -14.74 -2.46 6.28
N GLY A 223 -15.24 -3.44 7.01
CA GLY A 223 -16.62 -3.94 6.91
C GLY A 223 -16.85 -4.95 5.76
N THR A 224 -15.94 -5.07 4.79
CA THR A 224 -16.15 -5.98 3.63
C THR A 224 -16.07 -7.46 4.00
N SER A 225 -15.42 -7.78 5.10
CA SER A 225 -15.20 -9.16 5.57
C SER A 225 -16.19 -9.60 6.66
N LYS A 226 -17.18 -8.79 7.01
CA LYS A 226 -18.08 -9.03 8.16
C LYS A 226 -18.78 -10.40 8.11
N ASN A 227 -19.24 -10.78 6.92
CA ASN A 227 -19.92 -12.08 6.73
C ASN A 227 -19.00 -13.29 6.94
N VAL A 228 -17.69 -13.12 6.84
CA VAL A 228 -16.69 -14.17 6.99
C VAL A 228 -16.31 -14.38 8.47
N PHE A 229 -16.55 -13.36 9.31
CA PHE A 229 -16.21 -13.34 10.73
C PHE A 229 -17.47 -13.32 11.61
N TYR A 230 -18.48 -14.10 11.25
CA TYR A 230 -19.79 -14.04 11.90
C TYR A 230 -19.75 -14.34 13.40
N GLU A 231 -19.07 -15.41 13.82
CA GLU A 231 -18.97 -15.78 15.24
C GLU A 231 -18.09 -14.82 16.03
N ILE A 232 -17.05 -14.25 15.39
CA ILE A 232 -16.18 -13.24 15.99
C ILE A 232 -16.96 -11.96 16.27
N PHE A 233 -17.78 -11.51 15.32
CA PHE A 233 -18.63 -10.32 15.49
C PHE A 233 -19.74 -10.49 16.53
N LYS A 234 -20.14 -11.73 16.83
CA LYS A 234 -21.04 -12.04 17.93
C LYS A 234 -20.35 -12.09 19.29
N LYS A 235 -19.10 -12.58 19.32
CA LYS A 235 -18.34 -12.84 20.55
C LYS A 235 -17.76 -11.58 21.17
N TYR A 236 -17.34 -10.59 20.37
CA TYR A 236 -16.60 -9.44 20.84
C TYR A 236 -17.35 -8.13 20.64
N GLU A 237 -17.08 -7.17 21.53
CA GLU A 237 -17.63 -5.81 21.46
C GLU A 237 -17.18 -5.09 20.20
N ILE A 238 -18.13 -4.43 19.54
CA ILE A 238 -17.91 -3.66 18.30
C ILE A 238 -17.99 -2.19 18.64
N ILE A 239 -16.96 -1.46 18.26
CA ILE A 239 -16.85 0.00 18.41
C ILE A 239 -16.88 0.63 17.02
N THR A 240 -17.83 1.49 16.78
CA THR A 240 -17.95 2.27 15.53
C THR A 240 -16.98 3.45 15.52
N ASN A 241 -16.88 4.14 14.38
CA ASN A 241 -16.01 5.30 14.28
C ASN A 241 -16.42 6.45 15.22
N GLU A 242 -17.71 6.64 15.45
CA GLU A 242 -18.24 7.69 16.35
C GLU A 242 -17.94 7.38 17.81
N GLU A 243 -18.08 6.13 18.21
CA GLU A 243 -17.76 5.65 19.56
C GLU A 243 -16.26 5.67 19.82
N PHE A 244 -15.44 5.40 18.80
CA PHE A 244 -13.98 5.43 18.91
C PHE A 244 -13.44 6.80 19.33
N GLU A 245 -14.04 7.89 18.90
CA GLU A 245 -13.63 9.26 19.27
C GLU A 245 -13.84 9.54 20.77
N ASN A 246 -14.73 8.80 21.41
CA ASN A 246 -15.02 8.90 22.84
C ASN A 246 -14.38 7.77 23.67
N LEU A 247 -13.61 6.86 23.03
CA LEU A 247 -13.02 5.70 23.69
C LEU A 247 -11.88 6.12 24.61
N LYS A 248 -12.07 5.96 25.93
CA LYS A 248 -11.09 6.36 26.95
C LYS A 248 -10.05 5.27 27.24
N SER A 249 -10.44 3.99 27.08
CA SER A 249 -9.54 2.88 27.34
C SER A 249 -9.94 1.65 26.57
N ILE A 250 -8.95 0.83 26.19
CA ILE A 250 -9.14 -0.50 25.63
C ILE A 250 -8.82 -1.52 26.71
N ASN A 251 -9.83 -2.28 27.07
CA ASN A 251 -9.72 -3.39 28.00
C ASN A 251 -10.21 -4.65 27.29
N ASN A 252 -9.36 -5.67 27.18
CA ASN A 252 -9.67 -6.93 26.51
C ASN A 252 -9.60 -6.88 24.96
N VAL A 253 -10.52 -7.58 24.30
CA VAL A 253 -10.59 -7.73 22.84
C VAL A 253 -11.75 -6.90 22.31
N LEU A 254 -11.47 -6.01 21.37
CA LEU A 254 -12.45 -5.14 20.71
C LEU A 254 -12.36 -5.24 19.19
N ILE A 255 -13.49 -5.02 18.52
CA ILE A 255 -13.56 -4.84 17.07
C ILE A 255 -13.80 -3.37 16.78
N LEU A 256 -12.89 -2.75 16.03
CA LEU A 256 -13.01 -1.38 15.54
C LEU A 256 -13.50 -1.43 14.09
N ASP A 257 -14.81 -1.22 13.89
CA ASP A 257 -15.46 -1.39 12.60
C ASP A 257 -15.49 -0.08 11.80
N GLN A 258 -15.02 -0.14 10.57
CA GLN A 258 -15.11 0.93 9.57
C GLN A 258 -14.59 2.30 10.07
N LEU A 259 -13.49 2.32 10.80
CA LEU A 259 -12.86 3.56 11.22
C LEU A 259 -12.55 4.46 10.00
N ASN A 260 -12.68 5.76 10.17
CA ASN A 260 -12.16 6.70 9.20
C ASN A 260 -10.63 6.57 9.10
N PHE A 261 -10.03 7.14 8.07
CA PHE A 261 -8.60 6.97 7.81
C PHE A 261 -7.73 7.48 8.96
N ASP A 262 -8.10 8.60 9.57
CA ASP A 262 -7.29 9.25 10.60
C ASP A 262 -7.35 8.46 11.92
N ASN A 263 -8.52 7.97 12.31
CA ASN A 263 -8.70 7.08 13.46
C ASN A 263 -8.01 5.73 13.25
N TRP A 264 -8.14 5.15 12.03
CA TRP A 264 -7.50 3.89 11.69
C TRP A 264 -5.96 3.98 11.72
N THR A 265 -5.40 5.06 11.19
CA THR A 265 -3.94 5.24 11.21
C THR A 265 -3.43 5.57 12.62
N SER A 266 -4.21 6.29 13.44
CA SER A 266 -3.83 6.60 14.81
C SER A 266 -3.79 5.34 15.68
N ILE A 267 -4.75 4.41 15.57
CA ILE A 267 -4.72 3.15 16.33
C ILE A 267 -3.59 2.23 15.87
N ILE A 268 -3.28 2.18 14.56
CA ILE A 268 -2.11 1.45 14.06
C ILE A 268 -0.83 2.03 14.67
N ASN A 269 -0.67 3.36 14.63
CA ASN A 269 0.52 4.05 15.14
C ASN A 269 0.69 3.95 16.67
N SER A 270 -0.42 3.70 17.39
CA SER A 270 -0.43 3.52 18.84
C SER A 270 -0.25 2.06 19.29
N SER A 271 -0.29 1.13 18.36
CA SER A 271 -0.17 -0.30 18.66
C SER A 271 1.29 -0.70 18.86
N THR A 272 1.55 -1.53 19.89
CA THR A 272 2.88 -2.12 20.12
C THR A 272 3.19 -3.17 19.05
N TYR A 273 2.18 -3.98 18.72
CA TYR A 273 2.27 -5.04 17.71
C TYR A 273 1.17 -4.86 16.67
N VAL A 274 1.51 -5.09 15.42
CA VAL A 274 0.54 -5.16 14.32
C VAL A 274 0.73 -6.49 13.60
N ILE A 275 -0.36 -7.27 13.47
CA ILE A 275 -0.41 -8.50 12.69
C ILE A 275 -1.41 -8.30 11.56
N THR A 276 -0.99 -8.52 10.34
CA THR A 276 -1.84 -8.29 9.18
C THR A 276 -1.50 -9.23 8.02
N PRO A 277 -2.47 -9.72 7.27
CA PRO A 277 -2.23 -10.21 5.92
C PRO A 277 -1.62 -9.11 5.05
N GLU A 278 -0.87 -9.47 4.02
CA GLU A 278 -0.36 -8.50 3.04
C GLU A 278 -1.53 -7.69 2.44
N CYS A 279 -1.55 -6.39 2.74
CA CYS A 279 -2.60 -5.44 2.33
C CYS A 279 -2.18 -3.98 2.61
N GLY A 280 -3.12 -3.03 2.53
CA GLY A 280 -2.86 -1.61 2.85
C GLY A 280 -2.39 -1.37 4.28
N CYS A 281 -2.88 -2.14 5.25
CA CYS A 281 -2.46 -2.07 6.65
C CYS A 281 -0.96 -2.33 6.83
N THR A 282 -0.41 -3.31 6.10
CA THR A 282 1.04 -3.62 6.07
C THR A 282 1.88 -2.37 5.85
N HIS A 283 1.50 -1.59 4.85
CA HIS A 283 2.28 -0.42 4.43
C HIS A 283 2.06 0.78 5.36
N ILE A 284 0.86 0.97 5.92
CA ILE A 284 0.62 1.99 6.97
C ILE A 284 1.45 1.65 8.22
N ALA A 285 1.39 0.41 8.70
CA ALA A 285 2.14 -0.02 9.86
C ALA A 285 3.66 0.06 9.66
N SER A 286 4.13 -0.06 8.41
CA SER A 286 5.55 0.11 8.10
C SER A 286 6.08 1.53 8.35
N LEU A 287 5.19 2.52 8.39
CA LEU A 287 5.51 3.93 8.64
C LEU A 287 5.49 4.31 10.14
N SER A 288 5.19 3.37 11.01
CA SER A 288 5.09 3.58 12.46
C SER A 288 6.19 2.83 13.21
N GLU A 289 6.32 3.09 14.51
CA GLU A 289 7.27 2.42 15.42
C GLU A 289 6.86 0.98 15.80
N THR A 290 5.70 0.52 15.34
CA THR A 290 5.13 -0.77 15.73
C THR A 290 6.04 -1.94 15.35
N LYS A 291 6.03 -3.02 16.13
CA LYS A 291 6.53 -4.32 15.69
C LYS A 291 5.52 -4.91 14.72
N LEU A 292 5.94 -5.20 13.51
CA LEU A 292 5.08 -5.62 12.41
C LEU A 292 5.29 -7.09 12.06
N CYS A 293 4.20 -7.85 11.99
CA CYS A 293 4.16 -9.19 11.42
C CYS A 293 3.23 -9.20 10.21
N VAL A 294 3.74 -9.66 9.07
CA VAL A 294 2.99 -9.75 7.81
C VAL A 294 2.88 -11.19 7.36
N ILE A 295 1.65 -11.62 7.08
CA ILE A 295 1.37 -12.95 6.53
C ILE A 295 1.14 -12.82 5.03
N TYR A 296 1.98 -13.52 4.26
CA TYR A 296 1.87 -13.58 2.81
C TYR A 296 1.21 -14.88 2.38
N ASP A 297 0.38 -14.80 1.33
CA ASP A 297 -0.14 -15.99 0.69
C ASP A 297 1.00 -16.75 -0.01
N SER A 298 0.99 -18.08 0.07
CA SER A 298 1.80 -18.89 -0.83
C SER A 298 1.25 -18.74 -2.26
N ASP A 299 2.12 -18.46 -3.20
CA ASP A 299 1.80 -18.28 -4.63
C ASP A 299 2.53 -19.33 -5.49
N ASN A 300 2.32 -19.29 -6.83
CA ASN A 300 2.99 -20.19 -7.76
C ASN A 300 4.52 -20.01 -7.80
N VAL A 301 5.02 -18.89 -7.28
CA VAL A 301 6.43 -18.59 -7.08
C VAL A 301 6.59 -18.12 -5.64
N PRO A 302 6.80 -19.04 -4.70
CA PRO A 302 6.87 -18.74 -3.26
C PRO A 302 7.86 -17.62 -2.96
N GLY A 303 7.40 -16.63 -2.21
CA GLY A 303 8.22 -15.48 -1.82
C GLY A 303 8.21 -14.29 -2.80
N MET A 304 7.78 -14.47 -4.04
CA MET A 304 7.79 -13.38 -5.03
C MET A 304 6.94 -12.19 -4.57
N ILE A 305 5.70 -12.42 -4.12
CA ILE A 305 4.82 -11.35 -3.61
C ILE A 305 5.39 -10.74 -2.33
N ALA A 306 5.98 -11.55 -1.46
CA ALA A 306 6.60 -11.10 -0.23
C ALA A 306 7.84 -10.21 -0.46
N GLU A 307 8.52 -10.34 -1.59
CA GLU A 307 9.59 -9.44 -2.00
C GLU A 307 9.06 -8.21 -2.72
N GLU A 308 8.09 -8.39 -3.63
CA GLU A 308 7.53 -7.33 -4.46
C GLU A 308 6.80 -6.26 -3.62
N TYR A 309 6.06 -6.69 -2.60
CA TYR A 309 5.26 -5.84 -1.70
C TYR A 309 5.75 -5.88 -0.25
N ALA A 310 7.03 -6.06 -0.04
CA ALA A 310 7.61 -5.92 1.28
C ALA A 310 7.40 -4.51 1.87
N PRO A 311 7.29 -4.35 3.19
CA PRO A 311 7.45 -3.05 3.84
C PRO A 311 8.79 -2.41 3.47
N TRP A 312 8.77 -1.21 2.87
CA TRP A 312 10.00 -0.56 2.42
C TRP A 312 10.92 -0.21 3.57
N LYS A 313 12.13 -0.81 3.58
CA LYS A 313 13.19 -0.59 4.60
C LYS A 313 12.76 -0.72 6.06
N LYS A 314 11.62 -1.36 6.34
CA LYS A 314 11.15 -1.66 7.70
C LYS A 314 11.58 -3.08 8.09
N LYS A 315 12.17 -3.24 9.28
CA LYS A 315 12.35 -4.55 9.88
C LYS A 315 10.99 -5.10 10.32
N TYR A 316 10.64 -6.30 9.90
CA TYR A 316 9.36 -6.93 10.21
C TYR A 316 9.48 -8.46 10.24
N THR A 317 8.53 -9.13 10.88
CA THR A 317 8.40 -10.59 10.84
C THR A 317 7.59 -10.99 9.62
N LYS A 318 8.16 -11.88 8.79
CA LYS A 318 7.52 -12.38 7.57
C LYS A 318 7.09 -13.84 7.79
N LEU A 319 5.79 -14.10 7.64
CA LEU A 319 5.20 -15.44 7.72
C LEU A 319 4.49 -15.78 6.40
N PHE A 320 4.25 -17.05 6.18
CA PHE A 320 3.51 -17.54 5.02
C PHE A 320 2.29 -18.36 5.44
N SER A 321 1.21 -18.27 4.65
CA SER A 321 -0.07 -18.92 4.93
C SER A 321 -0.02 -20.45 5.00
N ASN A 322 0.95 -21.07 4.32
CA ASN A 322 1.17 -22.53 4.34
C ASN A 322 2.08 -23.02 5.47
N ASN A 323 2.45 -22.16 6.40
CA ASN A 323 3.26 -22.54 7.55
C ASN A 323 2.43 -23.36 8.55
N GLN A 324 2.77 -24.61 8.78
CA GLN A 324 2.09 -25.49 9.72
C GLN A 324 2.15 -25.00 11.18
N ASN A 325 3.11 -24.18 11.53
CA ASN A 325 3.30 -23.61 12.85
C ASN A 325 2.85 -22.13 12.94
N LEU A 326 2.00 -21.67 12.02
CA LEU A 326 1.62 -20.26 11.90
C LEU A 326 1.10 -19.68 13.24
N GLU A 327 0.23 -20.40 13.93
CA GLU A 327 -0.30 -19.98 15.24
C GLU A 327 0.82 -19.81 16.29
N LYS A 328 1.70 -20.79 16.42
CA LYS A 328 2.83 -20.73 17.38
C LYS A 328 3.76 -19.57 17.11
N GLU A 329 4.03 -19.29 15.84
CA GLU A 329 4.88 -18.16 15.44
C GLU A 329 4.21 -16.81 15.71
N LEU A 330 2.89 -16.70 15.52
CA LEU A 330 2.13 -15.50 15.86
C LEU A 330 2.13 -15.25 17.38
N ILE A 331 1.98 -16.27 18.19
CA ILE A 331 2.08 -16.16 19.66
C ILE A 331 3.49 -15.76 20.07
N SER A 332 4.53 -16.39 19.53
CA SER A 332 5.93 -16.08 19.79
C SER A 332 6.33 -14.66 19.36
N PHE A 333 5.71 -14.12 18.32
CA PHE A 333 5.97 -12.74 17.87
C PHE A 333 5.58 -11.70 18.92
N ILE A 334 4.57 -11.99 19.74
CA ILE A 334 4.01 -11.08 20.74
C ILE A 334 4.69 -11.29 22.12
N SER A 335 5.06 -12.52 22.44
CA SER A 335 5.73 -12.88 23.69
C SER A 335 7.10 -12.25 23.81
#